data_e8a8117d18f40c7f5adaff074fce0857
#
_entry.id   e8a8117d18f40c7f5adaff074fce0857
#
_cell.length_a   1.000
_cell.length_b   1.000
_cell.length_c   1.000
_cell.angle_alpha   90.00
_cell.angle_beta   90.00
_cell.angle_gamma   90.00
#
_symmetry.space_group_name_H-M   'P 1'
#
loop_
_entity.id
_entity.type
_entity.pdbx_description
1 polymer ?
#
loop_
_entity_poly.entity_id
_entity_poly.type
_entity_poly.pdbx_seq_one_letter_code
_entity_poly.pdbx_strand_id
1 'polypeptide(L)'
;ENKLNAGIKNGIIWHTQGSGKTALAYYNVRYLTDYYQKRGTIAKFYFIVDRLDLLTQAADEFRARGLHVDEIDSKEDFIRNIHSTGTVNNTGKPTITVVNIQKFSKESIVKQSDYAVNIQRIYFLDEAHRSYKPTGSFLANLLSSDREAVIIALTGTPLIGTIYDDEGKPIAGKKYDSKSVFGNYIHKYYYNRSIADGYTLKLIREGIETTYKKKLKKALEEIEMLKGSLDKKELYAHPKYVSALVRYITDDFRKSRIAMNDQSIGGMIVCDSSAQARAIFEELKSYPCSAALILHDVDDKETRKGNIDAFKKGTIDFLVVYNMLLTGFDAPRLKKLYLGRIIKDHNLLQALTRVNRPYKNYRYGYVVDFADIRAEFDKTNKAYF
;
A
#
# COMPACT_ATOMS: atom_id res chain seq x y z
N GLU A 1 -2.45 13.81 23.39
CA GLU A 1 -2.51 14.13 24.84
C GLU A 1 -3.95 14.27 25.31
N ASN A 2 -4.75 15.19 24.75
CA ASN A 2 -6.14 15.39 25.18
C ASN A 2 -6.98 14.10 25.19
N LYS A 3 -6.78 13.22 24.21
CA LYS A 3 -7.48 11.91 24.17
C LYS A 3 -7.01 10.97 25.26
N LEU A 4 -5.71 10.90 25.50
CA LEU A 4 -5.14 10.08 26.58
C LEU A 4 -5.55 10.59 27.96
N ASN A 5 -5.56 11.91 28.16
CA ASN A 5 -6.04 12.52 29.40
C ASN A 5 -7.54 12.26 29.65
N ALA A 6 -8.32 12.07 28.57
CA ALA A 6 -9.73 11.65 28.65
C ALA A 6 -9.92 10.12 28.74
N GLY A 7 -8.84 9.34 28.97
CA GLY A 7 -8.90 7.89 29.08
C GLY A 7 -9.10 7.14 27.75
N ILE A 8 -9.02 7.84 26.61
CA ILE A 8 -9.19 7.22 25.28
C ILE A 8 -7.85 6.66 24.83
N LYS A 9 -7.75 5.34 24.74
CA LYS A 9 -6.53 4.61 24.36
C LYS A 9 -6.48 4.18 22.90
N ASN A 10 -7.62 4.18 22.18
CA ASN A 10 -7.74 3.71 20.81
C ASN A 10 -8.16 4.82 19.87
N GLY A 11 -7.57 4.84 18.67
CA GLY A 11 -8.01 5.80 17.66
C GLY A 11 -7.34 5.62 16.31
N ILE A 12 -7.93 6.25 15.30
CA ILE A 12 -7.51 6.17 13.91
C ILE A 12 -6.88 7.50 13.48
N ILE A 13 -5.71 7.43 12.89
CA ILE A 13 -5.11 8.51 12.12
C ILE A 13 -5.30 8.20 10.64
N TRP A 14 -6.19 8.96 10.01
CA TRP A 14 -6.43 8.87 8.58
C TRP A 14 -5.54 9.88 7.85
N HIS A 15 -4.46 9.41 7.32
CA HIS A 15 -3.53 10.19 6.49
C HIS A 15 -3.42 9.57 5.10
N THR A 16 -3.49 10.41 4.08
CA THR A 16 -3.32 9.97 2.70
C THR A 16 -2.01 9.21 2.52
N GLN A 17 -1.99 8.32 1.55
CA GLN A 17 -0.79 7.56 1.27
C GLN A 17 0.35 8.50 0.82
N GLY A 18 1.53 8.36 1.45
CA GLY A 18 2.68 9.23 1.19
C GLY A 18 2.73 10.55 1.95
N SER A 19 1.75 10.84 2.79
CA SER A 19 1.72 12.05 3.60
C SER A 19 2.50 11.94 4.93
N GLY A 20 3.42 10.96 5.05
CA GLY A 20 4.35 10.87 6.18
C GLY A 20 3.81 10.13 7.41
N LYS A 21 3.00 9.06 7.27
CA LYS A 21 2.51 8.25 8.40
C LYS A 21 3.65 7.73 9.30
N THR A 22 4.74 7.24 8.71
CA THR A 22 5.92 6.76 9.46
C THR A 22 6.62 7.91 10.20
N ALA A 23 6.74 9.07 9.57
CA ALA A 23 7.27 10.27 10.24
C ALA A 23 6.39 10.70 11.41
N LEU A 24 5.07 10.62 11.25
CA LEU A 24 4.13 10.90 12.34
C LEU A 24 4.31 9.92 13.51
N ALA A 25 4.50 8.63 13.23
CA ALA A 25 4.81 7.64 14.27
C ALA A 25 6.11 8.00 15.01
N TYR A 26 7.16 8.39 14.28
CA TYR A 26 8.42 8.87 14.87
C TYR A 26 8.22 10.03 15.84
N TYR A 27 7.48 11.07 15.46
CA TYR A 27 7.22 12.20 16.35
C TYR A 27 6.40 11.78 17.57
N ASN A 28 5.45 10.85 17.40
CA ASN A 28 4.69 10.31 18.51
C ASN A 28 5.56 9.48 19.47
N VAL A 29 6.54 8.73 18.98
CA VAL A 29 7.50 8.02 19.85
C VAL A 29 8.19 9.00 20.78
N ARG A 30 8.75 10.06 20.24
CA ARG A 30 9.46 11.08 21.05
C ARG A 30 8.53 11.78 22.03
N TYR A 31 7.38 12.22 21.56
CA TYR A 31 6.43 12.96 22.36
C TYR A 31 5.81 12.12 23.48
N LEU A 32 5.40 10.89 23.18
CA LEU A 32 4.79 9.99 24.15
C LEU A 32 5.82 9.41 25.13
N THR A 33 7.08 9.28 24.74
CA THR A 33 8.16 8.97 25.70
C THR A 33 8.19 10.02 26.82
N ASP A 34 8.26 11.30 26.47
CA ASP A 34 8.27 12.41 27.44
C ASP A 34 6.96 12.48 28.24
N TYR A 35 5.81 12.29 27.58
CA TYR A 35 4.50 12.28 28.23
C TYR A 35 4.37 11.23 29.32
N TYR A 36 4.80 9.98 29.06
CA TYR A 36 4.72 8.88 30.02
C TYR A 36 5.82 8.93 31.09
N GLN A 37 7.02 9.36 30.70
CA GLN A 37 8.13 9.53 31.64
C GLN A 37 7.79 10.54 32.74
N LYS A 38 7.14 11.64 32.44
CA LYS A 38 6.63 12.62 33.41
C LYS A 38 5.59 12.04 34.36
N ARG A 39 5.03 10.88 34.04
CA ARG A 39 4.03 10.15 34.86
C ARG A 39 4.61 8.91 35.56
N GLY A 40 5.94 8.76 35.54
CA GLY A 40 6.62 7.61 36.14
C GLY A 40 6.39 6.29 35.38
N THR A 41 5.94 6.37 34.12
CA THR A 41 5.64 5.18 33.31
C THR A 41 6.61 5.13 32.14
N ILE A 42 7.09 3.93 31.82
CA ILE A 42 7.97 3.69 30.67
C ILE A 42 7.13 3.37 29.44
N ALA A 43 7.31 4.15 28.37
CA ALA A 43 6.64 3.92 27.11
C ALA A 43 7.41 2.89 26.27
N LYS A 44 6.73 1.86 25.77
CA LYS A 44 7.26 0.84 24.87
C LYS A 44 6.50 0.85 23.55
N PHE A 45 7.20 1.04 22.44
CA PHE A 45 6.60 1.31 21.15
C PHE A 45 6.76 0.14 20.19
N TYR A 46 5.67 -0.17 19.48
CA TYR A 46 5.60 -1.20 18.46
C TYR A 46 5.03 -0.61 17.17
N PHE A 47 5.71 -0.82 16.06
CA PHE A 47 5.21 -0.50 14.74
C PHE A 47 4.90 -1.79 13.99
N ILE A 48 3.62 -2.07 13.83
CA ILE A 48 3.12 -3.33 13.29
C ILE A 48 2.88 -3.19 11.80
N VAL A 49 3.53 -4.04 11.02
CA VAL A 49 3.37 -4.12 9.56
C VAL A 49 2.90 -5.50 9.14
N ASP A 50 2.23 -5.58 8.00
CA ASP A 50 1.69 -6.84 7.46
C ASP A 50 2.56 -7.47 6.37
N ARG A 51 3.71 -6.86 6.03
CA ARG A 51 4.60 -7.32 4.95
C ARG A 51 6.07 -7.09 5.30
N LEU A 52 6.91 -8.02 4.86
CA LEU A 52 8.34 -7.98 5.17
C LEU A 52 9.09 -6.81 4.52
N ASP A 53 8.68 -6.40 3.31
CA ASP A 53 9.23 -5.23 2.64
C ASP A 53 8.91 -3.92 3.39
N LEU A 54 7.74 -3.84 4.01
CA LEU A 54 7.36 -2.71 4.85
C LEU A 54 8.12 -2.69 6.18
N LEU A 55 8.49 -3.86 6.73
CA LEU A 55 9.31 -3.94 7.94
C LEU A 55 10.67 -3.27 7.69
N THR A 56 11.39 -3.69 6.65
CA THR A 56 12.71 -3.10 6.32
C THR A 56 12.60 -1.61 6.03
N GLN A 57 11.61 -1.19 5.24
CA GLN A 57 11.41 0.23 4.91
C GLN A 57 11.13 1.08 6.16
N ALA A 58 10.25 0.63 7.05
CA ALA A 58 9.94 1.35 8.28
C ALA A 58 11.15 1.41 9.22
N ALA A 59 11.87 0.29 9.37
CA ALA A 59 13.06 0.22 10.20
C ALA A 59 14.14 1.20 9.73
N ASP A 60 14.41 1.23 8.42
CA ASP A 60 15.40 2.14 7.83
C ASP A 60 14.98 3.61 8.03
N GLU A 61 13.72 3.94 7.85
CA GLU A 61 13.20 5.29 8.06
C GLU A 61 13.32 5.74 9.53
N PHE A 62 13.02 4.87 10.50
CA PHE A 62 13.18 5.17 11.92
C PHE A 62 14.65 5.31 12.32
N ARG A 63 15.55 4.47 11.80
CA ARG A 63 17.01 4.59 12.03
C ARG A 63 17.56 5.89 11.46
N ALA A 64 17.17 6.25 10.25
CA ALA A 64 17.59 7.49 9.60
C ALA A 64 17.17 8.74 10.40
N ARG A 65 16.08 8.64 11.19
CA ARG A 65 15.61 9.70 12.08
C ARG A 65 16.19 9.64 13.49
N GLY A 66 17.08 8.68 13.77
CA GLY A 66 17.84 8.59 15.01
C GLY A 66 17.20 7.74 16.11
N LEU A 67 16.19 6.92 15.84
CA LEU A 67 15.70 5.93 16.78
C LEU A 67 16.60 4.69 16.80
N HIS A 68 16.63 4.01 17.95
CA HIS A 68 17.05 2.62 18.00
C HIS A 68 15.90 1.74 17.54
N VAL A 69 16.17 0.77 16.66
CA VAL A 69 15.12 -0.05 16.04
C VAL A 69 15.43 -1.53 16.24
N ASP A 70 14.53 -2.21 16.93
CA ASP A 70 14.49 -3.66 17.01
C ASP A 70 13.57 -4.19 15.91
N GLU A 71 14.04 -5.18 15.14
CA GLU A 71 13.24 -5.84 14.11
C GLU A 71 12.83 -7.23 14.56
N ILE A 72 11.53 -7.52 14.51
CA ILE A 72 10.97 -8.81 14.91
C ILE A 72 10.14 -9.39 13.77
N ASP A 73 10.50 -10.57 13.31
CA ASP A 73 9.79 -11.32 12.28
C ASP A 73 9.35 -12.73 12.75
N SER A 74 9.61 -13.08 14.02
CA SER A 74 9.14 -14.31 14.67
C SER A 74 8.16 -14.02 15.81
N LYS A 75 7.19 -14.93 15.98
CA LYS A 75 6.19 -14.83 17.07
C LYS A 75 6.84 -14.97 18.45
N GLU A 76 7.79 -15.87 18.58
CA GLU A 76 8.50 -16.17 19.83
C GLU A 76 9.28 -14.95 20.33
N ASP A 77 10.00 -14.27 19.42
CA ASP A 77 10.73 -13.06 19.76
C ASP A 77 9.80 -11.91 20.10
N PHE A 78 8.64 -11.81 19.45
CA PHE A 78 7.64 -10.81 19.76
C PHE A 78 7.06 -10.99 21.17
N ILE A 79 6.67 -12.23 21.51
CA ILE A 79 6.17 -12.57 22.85
C ILE A 79 7.24 -12.27 23.90
N ARG A 80 8.49 -12.68 23.66
CA ARG A 80 9.61 -12.41 24.57
C ARG A 80 9.83 -10.91 24.73
N ASN A 81 9.76 -10.15 23.66
CA ASN A 81 9.93 -8.69 23.69
C ASN A 81 8.78 -8.00 24.47
N ILE A 82 7.51 -8.39 24.27
CA ILE A 82 6.36 -7.84 25.00
C ILE A 82 6.55 -8.03 26.52
N HIS A 83 7.04 -9.19 26.94
CA HIS A 83 7.21 -9.52 28.36
C HIS A 83 8.50 -8.97 28.97
N SER A 84 9.47 -8.58 28.16
CA SER A 84 10.70 -8.01 28.69
C SER A 84 10.42 -6.66 29.35
N THR A 85 10.95 -6.48 30.55
CA THR A 85 10.92 -5.20 31.27
C THR A 85 12.08 -4.28 30.83
N GLY A 86 13.04 -4.83 30.09
CA GLY A 86 14.18 -4.08 29.56
C GLY A 86 13.72 -3.13 28.45
N THR A 87 13.77 -1.84 28.72
CA THR A 87 13.48 -0.77 27.75
C THR A 87 14.71 0.05 27.42
N VAL A 88 15.83 -0.23 28.07
CA VAL A 88 17.06 0.53 27.91
C VAL A 88 17.98 -0.19 26.93
N ASN A 89 18.14 0.40 25.76
CA ASN A 89 19.25 0.05 24.91
C ASN A 89 20.50 0.83 25.38
N ASN A 90 21.66 0.26 25.19
CA ASN A 90 22.94 0.88 25.60
C ASN A 90 23.29 2.16 24.80
N THR A 91 22.42 2.62 23.91
CA THR A 91 22.64 3.78 23.05
C THR A 91 22.04 5.07 23.60
N GLY A 92 21.19 5.00 24.63
CA GLY A 92 20.47 6.16 25.18
C GLY A 92 19.42 6.76 24.23
N LYS A 93 19.17 6.13 23.08
CA LYS A 93 18.18 6.59 22.09
C LYS A 93 16.79 6.00 22.40
N PRO A 94 15.70 6.71 22.11
CA PRO A 94 14.36 6.13 22.15
C PRO A 94 14.28 4.92 21.22
N THR A 95 13.64 3.85 21.68
CA THR A 95 13.52 2.58 20.96
C THR A 95 12.12 2.41 20.38
N ILE A 96 12.04 1.89 19.15
CA ILE A 96 10.82 1.37 18.55
C ILE A 96 11.06 -0.05 18.02
N THR A 97 10.13 -0.94 18.29
CA THR A 97 10.16 -2.32 17.78
C THR A 97 9.29 -2.41 16.53
N VAL A 98 9.88 -2.75 15.39
CA VAL A 98 9.14 -2.97 14.13
C VAL A 98 8.84 -4.46 14.00
N VAL A 99 7.56 -4.80 13.82
CA VAL A 99 7.07 -6.19 13.88
C VAL A 99 6.31 -6.53 12.60
N ASN A 100 6.73 -7.62 11.92
CA ASN A 100 5.97 -8.19 10.81
C ASN A 100 5.06 -9.32 11.32
N ILE A 101 3.74 -9.08 11.29
CA ILE A 101 2.74 -10.04 11.76
C ILE A 101 2.27 -11.04 10.71
N GLN A 102 2.69 -10.91 9.44
CA GLN A 102 2.23 -11.80 8.36
C GLN A 102 2.55 -13.27 8.62
N LYS A 103 3.69 -13.55 9.26
CA LYS A 103 4.15 -14.90 9.60
C LYS A 103 3.50 -15.48 10.85
N PHE A 104 2.75 -14.68 11.60
CA PHE A 104 2.14 -15.12 12.85
C PHE A 104 0.85 -15.86 12.53
N SER A 105 0.80 -17.15 12.91
CA SER A 105 -0.37 -17.99 12.72
C SER A 105 -1.54 -17.54 13.59
N LYS A 106 -2.76 -18.03 13.29
CA LYS A 106 -4.00 -17.71 14.00
C LYS A 106 -4.04 -18.14 15.47
N GLU A 107 -2.99 -18.79 15.95
CA GLU A 107 -2.92 -19.31 17.30
C GLU A 107 -2.88 -18.18 18.34
N SER A 108 -3.58 -18.40 19.42
CA SER A 108 -3.75 -17.47 20.53
C SER A 108 -2.41 -17.03 21.12
N ILE A 109 -2.22 -15.74 21.28
CA ILE A 109 -1.30 -15.21 22.29
C ILE A 109 -1.86 -15.68 23.62
N VAL A 110 -1.06 -16.43 24.39
CA VAL A 110 -1.45 -16.87 25.72
C VAL A 110 -1.78 -15.61 26.53
N LYS A 111 -3.01 -15.56 27.08
CA LYS A 111 -3.39 -14.53 28.03
C LYS A 111 -2.40 -14.60 29.18
N GLN A 112 -1.54 -13.61 29.31
CA GLN A 112 -0.74 -13.46 30.51
C GLN A 112 -1.35 -12.40 31.41
N SER A 113 -1.52 -12.76 32.68
CA SER A 113 -2.12 -11.93 33.71
C SER A 113 -1.18 -10.83 34.23
N ASP A 114 0.12 -10.89 33.94
CA ASP A 114 1.11 -10.05 34.60
C ASP A 114 1.90 -9.18 33.63
N TYR A 115 1.25 -8.13 33.16
CA TYR A 115 1.97 -7.03 32.54
C TYR A 115 2.57 -6.12 33.62
N ALA A 116 3.86 -5.79 33.49
CA ALA A 116 4.52 -4.88 34.42
C ALA A 116 3.76 -3.54 34.47
N VAL A 117 3.33 -3.18 35.68
CA VAL A 117 2.44 -2.03 35.97
C VAL A 117 3.03 -0.68 35.50
N ASN A 118 4.36 -0.62 35.37
CA ASN A 118 5.07 0.62 35.02
C ASN A 118 5.41 0.74 33.52
N ILE A 119 4.88 -0.15 32.67
CA ILE A 119 5.13 -0.12 31.22
C ILE A 119 3.84 0.14 30.47
N GLN A 120 3.81 1.25 29.71
CA GLN A 120 2.73 1.53 28.76
C GLN A 120 3.15 1.07 27.35
N ARG A 121 2.45 0.09 26.81
CA ARG A 121 2.66 -0.34 25.43
C ARG A 121 1.81 0.49 24.48
N ILE A 122 2.43 0.89 23.38
CA ILE A 122 1.82 1.73 22.33
C ILE A 122 2.05 1.03 20.99
N TYR A 123 0.97 0.64 20.34
CA TYR A 123 0.98 -0.03 19.04
C TYR A 123 0.58 0.93 17.95
N PHE A 124 1.45 1.18 17.00
CA PHE A 124 1.13 1.79 15.71
C PHE A 124 0.83 0.68 14.72
N LEU A 125 -0.37 0.63 14.20
CA LEU A 125 -0.82 -0.39 13.24
C LEU A 125 -0.81 0.21 11.84
N ASP A 126 0.24 -0.06 11.05
CA ASP A 126 0.32 0.48 9.70
C ASP A 126 -0.59 -0.29 8.74
N GLU A 127 -1.20 0.43 7.81
CA GLU A 127 -2.20 -0.07 6.87
C GLU A 127 -3.28 -0.93 7.57
N ALA A 128 -3.79 -0.43 8.69
CA ALA A 128 -4.68 -1.13 9.60
C ALA A 128 -5.92 -1.79 8.94
N HIS A 129 -6.31 -1.31 7.76
CA HIS A 129 -7.40 -1.87 6.98
C HIS A 129 -7.11 -3.25 6.34
N ARG A 130 -5.84 -3.69 6.27
CA ARG A 130 -5.44 -4.89 5.53
C ARG A 130 -5.43 -6.17 6.34
N SER A 131 -4.84 -6.13 7.52
CA SER A 131 -4.49 -7.32 8.29
C SER A 131 -5.51 -7.62 9.38
N TYR A 132 -6.58 -6.83 9.43
CA TYR A 132 -7.54 -6.91 10.50
C TYR A 132 -8.80 -7.67 10.09
N LYS A 133 -8.93 -8.88 10.62
CA LYS A 133 -10.23 -9.55 10.76
C LYS A 133 -10.66 -9.34 12.22
N PRO A 134 -11.93 -8.98 12.48
CA PRO A 134 -12.43 -8.71 13.83
C PRO A 134 -12.25 -9.88 14.80
N THR A 135 -12.19 -11.10 14.28
CA THR A 135 -12.06 -12.33 15.06
C THR A 135 -11.03 -13.27 14.41
N GLY A 136 -10.30 -14.01 15.23
CA GLY A 136 -9.41 -15.09 14.80
C GLY A 136 -8.13 -14.68 14.08
N SER A 137 -7.75 -13.39 14.10
CA SER A 137 -6.45 -12.93 13.64
C SER A 137 -5.48 -12.76 14.81
N PHE A 138 -4.18 -12.89 14.56
CA PHE A 138 -3.16 -12.62 15.55
C PHE A 138 -3.33 -11.23 16.18
N LEU A 139 -3.61 -10.22 15.35
CA LEU A 139 -3.82 -8.86 15.80
C LEU A 139 -5.05 -8.73 16.70
N ALA A 140 -6.17 -9.38 16.37
CA ALA A 140 -7.35 -9.40 17.24
C ALA A 140 -7.04 -10.01 18.61
N ASN A 141 -6.27 -11.09 18.64
CA ASN A 141 -5.83 -11.74 19.87
C ASN A 141 -4.88 -10.85 20.68
N LEU A 142 -3.94 -10.16 20.03
CA LEU A 142 -3.07 -9.17 20.67
C LEU A 142 -3.88 -8.07 21.34
N LEU A 143 -4.80 -7.46 20.61
CA LEU A 143 -5.62 -6.35 21.10
C LEU A 143 -6.57 -6.79 22.24
N SER A 144 -7.05 -8.03 22.20
CA SER A 144 -7.90 -8.58 23.28
C SER A 144 -7.09 -8.97 24.53
N SER A 145 -5.82 -9.31 24.38
CA SER A 145 -4.94 -9.71 25.48
C SER A 145 -4.30 -8.51 26.19
N ASP A 146 -3.98 -7.43 25.48
CA ASP A 146 -3.37 -6.22 26.04
C ASP A 146 -4.38 -5.04 26.05
N ARG A 147 -5.36 -5.11 26.94
CA ARG A 147 -6.45 -4.12 27.02
C ARG A 147 -5.99 -2.73 27.50
N GLU A 148 -4.86 -2.65 28.18
CA GLU A 148 -4.30 -1.41 28.67
C GLU A 148 -3.42 -0.69 27.63
N ALA A 149 -3.13 -1.32 26.52
CA ALA A 149 -2.33 -0.74 25.46
C ALA A 149 -3.00 0.47 24.80
N VAL A 150 -2.17 1.38 24.33
CA VAL A 150 -2.61 2.45 23.40
C VAL A 150 -2.48 1.94 21.99
N ILE A 151 -3.56 2.07 21.20
CA ILE A 151 -3.64 1.58 19.83
C ILE A 151 -3.88 2.74 18.88
N ILE A 152 -2.94 2.99 17.99
CA ILE A 152 -3.00 4.03 16.99
C ILE A 152 -3.01 3.37 15.61
N ALA A 153 -4.18 3.26 15.02
CA ALA A 153 -4.35 2.74 13.68
C ALA A 153 -3.97 3.81 12.63
N LEU A 154 -2.98 3.51 11.80
CA LEU A 154 -2.53 4.36 10.71
C LEU A 154 -3.09 3.83 9.39
N THR A 155 -3.79 4.64 8.62
CA THR A 155 -4.31 4.21 7.32
C THR A 155 -4.49 5.38 6.37
N GLY A 156 -4.18 5.16 5.08
CA GLY A 156 -4.54 6.09 4.01
C GLY A 156 -5.95 5.86 3.49
N THR A 157 -6.54 4.72 3.83
CA THR A 157 -7.77 4.23 3.21
C THR A 157 -8.56 3.41 4.24
N PRO A 158 -9.18 4.07 5.25
CA PRO A 158 -9.99 3.35 6.23
C PRO A 158 -11.11 2.59 5.53
N LEU A 159 -11.42 1.42 6.04
CA LEU A 159 -12.58 0.66 5.58
C LEU A 159 -13.85 1.39 6.02
N ILE A 160 -14.59 1.86 5.06
CA ILE A 160 -15.91 2.42 5.24
C ILE A 160 -16.85 1.48 4.50
N GLY A 161 -17.45 0.52 5.19
CA GLY A 161 -18.51 -0.06 4.46
C GLY A 161 -18.92 -1.49 4.49
N THR A 162 -18.28 -2.55 4.90
CA THR A 162 -18.84 -3.91 4.83
C THR A 162 -18.54 -4.72 6.09
N ILE A 163 -19.57 -5.26 6.76
CA ILE A 163 -19.43 -6.20 7.88
C ILE A 163 -19.41 -7.62 7.32
N TYR A 164 -18.54 -8.44 7.86
CA TYR A 164 -18.42 -9.86 7.55
C TYR A 164 -18.98 -10.69 8.70
N ASP A 165 -19.54 -11.85 8.40
CA ASP A 165 -19.98 -12.84 9.39
C ASP A 165 -18.76 -13.56 10.03
N ASP A 166 -19.05 -14.47 10.98
CA ASP A 166 -18.03 -15.25 11.70
C ASP A 166 -17.24 -16.19 10.75
N GLU A 167 -17.75 -16.47 9.57
CA GLU A 167 -17.09 -17.26 8.51
C GLU A 167 -16.28 -16.38 7.54
N GLY A 168 -16.32 -15.06 7.71
CA GLY A 168 -15.62 -14.10 6.84
C GLY A 168 -16.35 -13.79 5.53
N LYS A 169 -17.68 -14.08 5.43
CA LYS A 169 -18.51 -13.69 4.30
C LYS A 169 -19.13 -12.31 4.55
N PRO A 170 -19.23 -11.45 3.53
CA PRO A 170 -19.86 -10.14 3.69
C PRO A 170 -21.35 -10.32 4.00
N ILE A 171 -21.78 -9.79 5.13
CA ILE A 171 -23.20 -9.77 5.48
C ILE A 171 -23.90 -8.71 4.61
N ALA A 172 -24.85 -9.12 3.80
CA ALA A 172 -25.59 -8.21 2.95
C ALA A 172 -26.24 -7.08 3.78
N GLY A 173 -25.91 -5.84 3.43
CA GLY A 173 -26.44 -4.63 4.08
C GLY A 173 -25.75 -4.19 5.37
N LYS A 174 -24.81 -4.94 5.93
CA LYS A 174 -23.98 -4.49 7.07
C LYS A 174 -22.60 -4.06 6.59
N LYS A 175 -22.22 -2.86 6.94
CA LYS A 175 -20.96 -2.26 6.54
C LYS A 175 -19.95 -2.26 7.70
N TYR A 176 -18.75 -2.81 7.45
CA TYR A 176 -17.63 -2.74 8.39
C TYR A 176 -17.04 -1.34 8.38
N ASP A 177 -16.97 -0.71 9.54
CA ASP A 177 -16.29 0.56 9.73
C ASP A 177 -15.04 0.34 10.58
N SER A 178 -13.91 0.86 10.12
CA SER A 178 -12.67 0.84 10.90
C SER A 178 -12.84 1.45 12.30
N LYS A 179 -13.81 2.35 12.48
CA LYS A 179 -14.13 2.92 13.79
C LYS A 179 -14.65 1.91 14.81
N SER A 180 -15.38 0.90 14.35
CA SER A 180 -15.92 -0.15 15.25
C SER A 180 -14.81 -0.97 15.91
N VAL A 181 -13.61 -0.98 15.31
CA VAL A 181 -12.46 -1.74 15.77
C VAL A 181 -11.44 -0.89 16.50
N PHE A 182 -11.09 0.24 15.89
CA PHE A 182 -9.98 1.07 16.37
C PHE A 182 -10.44 2.36 17.06
N GLY A 183 -11.74 2.55 17.22
CA GLY A 183 -12.29 3.78 17.81
C GLY A 183 -12.39 4.95 16.82
N ASN A 184 -12.63 6.14 17.32
CA ASN A 184 -12.85 7.33 16.53
C ASN A 184 -11.57 7.85 15.86
N TYR A 185 -11.75 8.68 14.82
CA TYR A 185 -10.63 9.40 14.22
C TYR A 185 -10.00 10.39 15.21
N ILE A 186 -8.70 10.23 15.45
CA ILE A 186 -7.89 11.18 16.24
C ILE A 186 -7.49 12.35 15.36
N HIS A 187 -7.09 12.06 14.12
CA HIS A 187 -6.66 13.05 13.15
C HIS A 187 -7.01 12.59 11.73
N LYS A 188 -7.30 13.59 10.89
CA LYS A 188 -7.67 13.38 9.50
C LYS A 188 -6.88 14.33 8.61
N TYR A 189 -6.17 13.78 7.65
CA TYR A 189 -5.43 14.51 6.63
C TYR A 189 -5.77 13.95 5.26
N TYR A 190 -6.82 14.53 4.66
CA TYR A 190 -7.42 14.05 3.42
C TYR A 190 -6.61 14.45 2.17
N TYR A 191 -6.90 13.81 1.06
CA TYR A 191 -6.26 14.05 -0.23
C TYR A 191 -6.33 15.51 -0.68
N ASN A 192 -7.48 16.15 -0.57
CA ASN A 192 -7.65 17.56 -0.95
C ASN A 192 -6.68 18.48 -0.21
N ARG A 193 -6.49 18.26 1.09
CA ARG A 193 -5.53 19.03 1.89
C ARG A 193 -4.09 18.66 1.53
N SER A 194 -3.81 17.36 1.38
CA SER A 194 -2.48 16.88 0.97
C SER A 194 -2.09 17.41 -0.42
N ILE A 195 -3.06 17.56 -1.33
CA ILE A 195 -2.84 18.16 -2.64
C ILE A 195 -2.58 19.67 -2.50
N ALA A 196 -3.36 20.37 -1.69
CA ALA A 196 -3.18 21.80 -1.44
C ALA A 196 -1.82 22.12 -0.79
N ASP A 197 -1.38 21.27 0.13
CA ASP A 197 -0.09 21.37 0.81
C ASP A 197 1.09 20.84 -0.05
N GLY A 198 0.85 20.31 -1.25
CA GLY A 198 1.87 19.84 -2.19
C GLY A 198 2.48 18.46 -1.90
N TYR A 199 1.95 17.71 -0.92
CA TYR A 199 2.43 16.36 -0.58
C TYR A 199 1.86 15.25 -1.48
N THR A 200 0.83 15.57 -2.26
CA THR A 200 0.15 14.61 -3.13
C THR A 200 -0.25 15.30 -4.44
N LEU A 201 -0.07 14.61 -5.57
CA LEU A 201 -0.49 15.14 -6.87
C LEU A 201 -1.95 14.82 -7.15
N LYS A 202 -2.61 15.68 -7.91
CA LYS A 202 -3.91 15.38 -8.52
C LYS A 202 -3.77 14.21 -9.49
N LEU A 203 -4.84 13.42 -9.62
CA LEU A 203 -4.93 12.33 -10.58
C LEU A 203 -5.76 12.77 -11.80
N ILE A 204 -5.24 12.51 -12.98
CA ILE A 204 -5.96 12.68 -14.24
C ILE A 204 -6.20 11.31 -14.83
N ARG A 205 -7.46 10.96 -15.06
CA ARG A 205 -7.83 9.78 -15.83
C ARG A 205 -7.90 10.14 -17.32
N GLU A 206 -7.09 9.46 -18.10
CA GLU A 206 -7.07 9.56 -19.56
C GLU A 206 -7.80 8.35 -20.14
N GLY A 207 -8.87 8.56 -20.88
CA GLY A 207 -9.47 7.51 -21.70
C GLY A 207 -8.63 7.29 -22.95
N ILE A 208 -8.55 6.04 -23.41
CA ILE A 208 -7.90 5.75 -24.71
C ILE A 208 -8.67 6.40 -25.86
N GLU A 209 -7.93 6.86 -26.87
CA GLU A 209 -8.51 7.45 -28.08
C GLU A 209 -9.52 6.50 -28.74
N THR A 210 -10.62 7.05 -29.24
CA THR A 210 -11.72 6.28 -29.84
C THR A 210 -11.25 5.37 -30.99
N THR A 211 -10.27 5.81 -31.77
CA THR A 211 -9.67 5.04 -32.88
C THR A 211 -8.95 3.80 -32.37
N TYR A 212 -8.23 3.90 -31.24
CA TYR A 212 -7.56 2.75 -30.61
C TYR A 212 -8.55 1.83 -29.90
N LYS A 213 -9.59 2.37 -29.27
CA LYS A 213 -10.68 1.58 -28.69
C LYS A 213 -11.32 0.69 -29.74
N LYS A 214 -11.58 1.21 -30.93
CA LYS A 214 -12.08 0.46 -32.09
C LYS A 214 -11.08 -0.61 -32.56
N LYS A 215 -9.78 -0.29 -32.64
CA LYS A 215 -8.75 -1.25 -33.05
C LYS A 215 -8.62 -2.42 -32.03
N LEU A 216 -8.60 -2.14 -30.75
CA LEU A 216 -8.56 -3.17 -29.71
C LEU A 216 -9.80 -4.06 -29.76
N LYS A 217 -10.99 -3.46 -29.90
CA LYS A 217 -12.26 -4.19 -30.04
C LYS A 217 -12.24 -5.09 -31.28
N LYS A 218 -11.83 -4.55 -32.42
CA LYS A 218 -11.70 -5.32 -33.66
C LYS A 218 -10.72 -6.50 -33.51
N ALA A 219 -9.58 -6.28 -32.87
CA ALA A 219 -8.62 -7.36 -32.59
C ALA A 219 -9.24 -8.49 -31.76
N LEU A 220 -10.04 -8.16 -30.74
CA LEU A 220 -10.77 -9.14 -29.94
C LEU A 220 -11.79 -9.92 -30.77
N GLU A 221 -12.62 -9.22 -31.58
CA GLU A 221 -13.61 -9.84 -32.47
C GLU A 221 -12.96 -10.78 -33.49
N GLU A 222 -11.82 -10.38 -34.10
CA GLU A 222 -11.06 -11.23 -35.03
C GLU A 222 -10.48 -12.48 -34.36
N ILE A 223 -10.03 -12.38 -33.10
CA ILE A 223 -9.49 -13.51 -32.36
C ILE A 223 -10.61 -14.49 -32.03
N GLU A 224 -11.77 -14.01 -31.57
CA GLU A 224 -12.95 -14.84 -31.28
C GLU A 224 -13.48 -15.55 -32.54
N MET A 225 -13.49 -14.89 -33.69
CA MET A 225 -13.87 -15.50 -34.95
C MET A 225 -12.91 -16.62 -35.40
N LEU A 226 -11.61 -16.47 -35.14
CA LEU A 226 -10.60 -17.44 -35.57
C LEU A 226 -10.49 -18.66 -34.66
N LYS A 227 -10.70 -18.50 -33.37
CA LYS A 227 -10.42 -19.51 -32.34
C LYS A 227 -11.64 -20.01 -31.59
N GLY A 228 -12.83 -19.44 -31.83
CA GLY A 228 -14.01 -19.71 -31.03
C GLY A 228 -14.00 -19.03 -29.69
N SER A 229 -14.87 -19.49 -28.78
CA SER A 229 -14.96 -18.92 -27.42
C SER A 229 -13.73 -19.26 -26.60
N LEU A 230 -12.81 -18.30 -26.48
CA LEU A 230 -11.62 -18.39 -25.61
C LEU A 230 -11.94 -17.90 -24.20
N ASP A 231 -11.21 -18.40 -23.20
CA ASP A 231 -11.19 -17.78 -21.88
C ASP A 231 -10.69 -16.32 -22.00
N LYS A 232 -11.30 -15.44 -21.25
CA LYS A 232 -10.99 -14.00 -21.25
C LYS A 232 -9.48 -13.73 -21.04
N LYS A 233 -8.81 -14.55 -20.21
CA LYS A 233 -7.37 -14.42 -19.94
C LYS A 233 -6.53 -14.75 -21.19
N GLU A 234 -6.91 -15.75 -21.94
CA GLU A 234 -6.25 -16.14 -23.19
C GLU A 234 -6.46 -15.10 -24.28
N LEU A 235 -7.66 -14.54 -24.34
CA LEU A 235 -8.03 -13.48 -25.29
C LEU A 235 -7.16 -12.24 -25.11
N TYR A 236 -7.01 -11.75 -23.89
CA TYR A 236 -6.19 -10.57 -23.60
C TYR A 236 -4.67 -10.82 -23.65
N ALA A 237 -4.22 -12.08 -23.58
CA ALA A 237 -2.82 -12.46 -23.77
C ALA A 237 -2.47 -12.76 -25.24
N HIS A 238 -3.46 -12.75 -26.15
CA HIS A 238 -3.24 -13.11 -27.55
C HIS A 238 -2.35 -12.05 -28.25
N PRO A 239 -1.36 -12.48 -29.08
CA PRO A 239 -0.38 -11.58 -29.73
C PRO A 239 -1.00 -10.38 -30.45
N LYS A 240 -2.09 -10.59 -31.22
CA LYS A 240 -2.78 -9.50 -31.94
C LYS A 240 -3.28 -8.39 -31.02
N TYR A 241 -3.86 -8.78 -29.86
CA TYR A 241 -4.33 -7.80 -28.87
C TYR A 241 -3.15 -7.12 -28.18
N VAL A 242 -2.17 -7.90 -27.74
CA VAL A 242 -0.99 -7.42 -27.03
C VAL A 242 -0.18 -6.44 -27.88
N SER A 243 0.05 -6.75 -29.17
CA SER A 243 0.79 -5.85 -30.07
C SER A 243 0.07 -4.51 -30.27
N ALA A 244 -1.25 -4.51 -30.46
CA ALA A 244 -2.03 -3.27 -30.54
C ALA A 244 -1.98 -2.46 -29.23
N LEU A 245 -2.06 -3.13 -28.08
CA LEU A 245 -2.01 -2.52 -26.76
C LEU A 245 -0.63 -1.90 -26.48
N VAL A 246 0.45 -2.65 -26.69
CA VAL A 246 1.83 -2.21 -26.44
C VAL A 246 2.19 -1.03 -27.34
N ARG A 247 1.79 -1.07 -28.60
CA ARG A 247 1.97 0.05 -29.53
C ARG A 247 1.34 1.34 -29.01
N TYR A 248 0.11 1.26 -28.49
CA TYR A 248 -0.54 2.44 -27.90
C TYR A 248 0.23 2.93 -26.67
N ILE A 249 0.57 2.03 -25.74
CA ILE A 249 1.28 2.37 -24.49
C ILE A 249 2.61 3.06 -24.79
N THR A 250 3.40 2.51 -25.71
CA THR A 250 4.71 3.07 -26.06
C THR A 250 4.61 4.41 -26.76
N ASP A 251 3.63 4.58 -27.67
CA ASP A 251 3.37 5.84 -28.35
C ASP A 251 2.88 6.92 -27.35
N ASP A 252 1.94 6.60 -26.49
CA ASP A 252 1.44 7.50 -25.45
C ASP A 252 2.55 7.92 -24.46
N PHE A 253 3.36 6.96 -24.02
CA PHE A 253 4.46 7.23 -23.11
C PHE A 253 5.52 8.13 -23.73
N ARG A 254 5.89 7.88 -25.00
CA ARG A 254 6.81 8.72 -25.75
C ARG A 254 6.25 10.14 -25.93
N LYS A 255 4.99 10.28 -26.33
CA LYS A 255 4.30 11.58 -26.45
C LYS A 255 4.31 12.32 -25.11
N SER A 256 4.06 11.63 -24.01
CA SER A 256 4.07 12.21 -22.65
C SER A 256 5.46 12.72 -22.28
N ARG A 257 6.53 11.97 -22.54
CA ARG A 257 7.92 12.40 -22.29
C ARG A 257 8.27 13.66 -23.12
N ILE A 258 7.84 13.71 -24.36
CA ILE A 258 8.07 14.88 -25.24
C ILE A 258 7.27 16.08 -24.72
N ALA A 259 5.98 15.91 -24.46
CA ALA A 259 5.10 16.99 -24.01
C ALA A 259 5.54 17.59 -22.67
N MET A 260 6.08 16.76 -21.78
CA MET A 260 6.58 17.17 -20.48
C MET A 260 8.06 17.59 -20.50
N ASN A 261 8.74 17.44 -21.64
CA ASN A 261 10.19 17.64 -21.79
C ASN A 261 11.00 16.92 -20.71
N ASP A 262 10.60 15.70 -20.36
CA ASP A 262 11.23 14.92 -19.28
C ASP A 262 11.30 13.43 -19.61
N GLN A 263 12.51 12.93 -19.83
CA GLN A 263 12.78 11.53 -20.10
C GLN A 263 12.84 10.68 -18.82
N SER A 264 12.83 11.29 -17.62
CA SER A 264 13.01 10.58 -16.36
C SER A 264 11.74 9.98 -15.80
N ILE A 265 10.55 10.29 -16.33
CA ILE A 265 9.30 9.68 -15.88
C ILE A 265 9.28 8.18 -16.19
N GLY A 266 8.58 7.41 -15.33
CA GLY A 266 8.36 5.99 -15.49
C GLY A 266 6.88 5.64 -15.66
N GLY A 267 6.62 4.46 -16.23
CA GLY A 267 5.29 3.89 -16.42
C GLY A 267 5.11 2.57 -15.66
N MET A 268 3.87 2.24 -15.29
CA MET A 268 3.49 0.93 -14.78
C MET A 268 2.31 0.41 -15.59
N ILE A 269 2.43 -0.83 -16.06
CA ILE A 269 1.39 -1.51 -16.84
C ILE A 269 0.78 -2.59 -15.95
N VAL A 270 -0.49 -2.41 -15.59
CA VAL A 270 -1.26 -3.35 -14.76
C VAL A 270 -2.06 -4.25 -15.68
N CYS A 271 -1.67 -5.50 -15.74
CA CYS A 271 -2.22 -6.51 -16.65
C CYS A 271 -3.45 -7.22 -16.06
N ASP A 272 -4.28 -7.81 -16.93
CA ASP A 272 -5.45 -8.60 -16.52
C ASP A 272 -5.06 -9.98 -15.95
N SER A 273 -3.93 -10.53 -16.40
CA SER A 273 -3.41 -11.82 -15.96
C SER A 273 -1.89 -11.87 -15.99
N SER A 274 -1.30 -12.89 -15.37
CA SER A 274 0.14 -13.17 -15.48
C SER A 274 0.54 -13.56 -16.91
N ALA A 275 -0.33 -14.24 -17.63
CA ALA A 275 -0.11 -14.58 -19.05
C ALA A 275 -0.02 -13.31 -19.92
N GLN A 276 -0.95 -12.38 -19.76
CA GLN A 276 -0.89 -11.09 -20.45
C GLN A 276 0.37 -10.30 -20.06
N ALA A 277 0.76 -10.30 -18.79
CA ALA A 277 1.96 -9.59 -18.35
C ALA A 277 3.23 -10.11 -19.03
N ARG A 278 3.36 -11.44 -19.18
CA ARG A 278 4.47 -12.06 -19.89
C ARG A 278 4.46 -11.68 -21.38
N ALA A 279 3.29 -11.76 -22.02
CA ALA A 279 3.15 -11.42 -23.44
C ALA A 279 3.46 -9.94 -23.71
N ILE A 280 3.00 -9.01 -22.85
CA ILE A 280 3.33 -7.58 -22.94
C ILE A 280 4.82 -7.34 -22.74
N PHE A 281 5.44 -8.00 -21.77
CA PHE A 281 6.87 -7.88 -21.52
C PHE A 281 7.71 -8.34 -22.71
N GLU A 282 7.37 -9.48 -23.32
CA GLU A 282 8.05 -9.95 -24.53
C GLU A 282 7.87 -8.98 -25.72
N GLU A 283 6.67 -8.47 -25.95
CA GLU A 283 6.39 -7.51 -27.02
C GLU A 283 7.15 -6.19 -26.83
N LEU A 284 7.29 -5.72 -25.57
CA LEU A 284 8.05 -4.49 -25.25
C LEU A 284 9.52 -4.56 -25.66
N LYS A 285 10.12 -5.75 -25.76
CA LYS A 285 11.51 -5.93 -26.22
C LYS A 285 11.72 -5.45 -27.67
N SER A 286 10.65 -5.36 -28.46
CA SER A 286 10.67 -4.87 -29.83
C SER A 286 10.61 -3.33 -29.94
N TYR A 287 10.51 -2.63 -28.79
CA TYR A 287 10.40 -1.17 -28.74
C TYR A 287 11.63 -0.54 -28.06
N PRO A 288 11.96 0.71 -28.38
CA PRO A 288 13.11 1.41 -27.79
C PRO A 288 12.80 1.89 -26.36
N CYS A 289 12.45 0.96 -25.45
CA CYS A 289 12.17 1.20 -24.05
C CYS A 289 12.64 0.00 -23.22
N SER A 290 13.00 0.27 -21.98
CA SER A 290 13.37 -0.76 -21.02
C SER A 290 12.19 -1.14 -20.15
N ALA A 291 12.02 -2.44 -19.86
CA ALA A 291 10.94 -2.93 -19.02
C ALA A 291 11.42 -4.00 -18.05
N ALA A 292 10.74 -4.14 -16.91
CA ALA A 292 10.89 -5.26 -16.01
C ALA A 292 9.53 -5.92 -15.73
N LEU A 293 9.51 -7.24 -15.76
CA LEU A 293 8.36 -8.05 -15.42
C LEU A 293 8.39 -8.39 -13.92
N ILE A 294 7.36 -7.99 -13.18
CA ILE A 294 7.29 -8.20 -11.74
C ILE A 294 6.10 -9.11 -11.40
N LEU A 295 6.37 -10.40 -11.29
CA LEU A 295 5.42 -11.44 -10.91
C LEU A 295 5.98 -12.27 -9.75
N HIS A 296 5.12 -13.01 -9.05
CA HIS A 296 5.55 -13.85 -7.92
C HIS A 296 6.45 -15.01 -8.34
N ASP A 297 6.24 -15.53 -9.54
CA ASP A 297 6.77 -16.77 -10.09
C ASP A 297 7.83 -16.56 -11.18
N VAL A 298 8.32 -15.34 -11.39
CA VAL A 298 9.30 -15.06 -12.47
C VAL A 298 10.71 -14.98 -11.92
N ASP A 299 10.97 -14.15 -10.95
CA ASP A 299 12.32 -13.94 -10.43
C ASP A 299 12.39 -14.29 -8.94
N ASP A 300 13.60 -14.52 -8.43
CA ASP A 300 13.81 -14.54 -6.99
C ASP A 300 13.56 -13.15 -6.37
N LYS A 301 13.59 -13.10 -5.05
CA LYS A 301 13.32 -11.86 -4.31
C LYS A 301 14.37 -10.78 -4.56
N GLU A 302 15.63 -11.18 -4.73
CA GLU A 302 16.77 -10.29 -4.90
C GLU A 302 16.76 -9.63 -6.28
N THR A 303 16.57 -10.42 -7.34
CA THR A 303 16.42 -9.95 -8.72
C THR A 303 15.23 -9.00 -8.85
N ARG A 304 14.07 -9.33 -8.26
CA ARG A 304 12.92 -8.42 -8.25
C ARG A 304 13.23 -7.10 -7.56
N LYS A 305 13.94 -7.14 -6.42
CA LYS A 305 14.37 -5.93 -5.71
C LYS A 305 15.31 -5.10 -6.59
N GLY A 306 16.28 -5.75 -7.24
CA GLY A 306 17.18 -5.09 -8.19
C GLY A 306 16.45 -4.38 -9.33
N ASN A 307 15.47 -5.04 -9.95
CA ASN A 307 14.62 -4.47 -11.00
C ASN A 307 13.80 -3.26 -10.51
N ILE A 308 13.26 -3.34 -9.30
CA ILE A 308 12.52 -2.24 -8.66
C ILE A 308 13.46 -1.05 -8.41
N ASP A 309 14.65 -1.29 -7.90
CA ASP A 309 15.64 -0.25 -7.62
C ASP A 309 16.17 0.37 -8.92
N ALA A 310 16.37 -0.42 -9.96
CA ALA A 310 16.70 0.05 -11.31
C ALA A 310 15.59 0.95 -11.88
N PHE A 311 14.32 0.57 -11.69
CA PHE A 311 13.19 1.45 -12.06
C PHE A 311 13.23 2.76 -11.26
N LYS A 312 13.43 2.73 -9.96
CA LYS A 312 13.50 3.94 -9.13
C LYS A 312 14.64 4.87 -9.56
N LYS A 313 15.79 4.31 -9.97
CA LYS A 313 16.96 5.05 -10.49
C LYS A 313 16.77 5.60 -11.91
N GLY A 314 15.78 5.09 -12.67
CA GLY A 314 15.49 5.57 -14.02
C GLY A 314 16.12 4.76 -15.15
N THR A 315 16.76 3.64 -14.86
CA THR A 315 17.34 2.74 -15.89
C THR A 315 16.31 1.80 -16.51
N ILE A 316 15.15 1.64 -15.87
CA ILE A 316 14.00 0.90 -16.42
C ILE A 316 12.83 1.87 -16.60
N ASP A 317 12.20 1.85 -17.78
CA ASP A 317 11.10 2.73 -18.14
C ASP A 317 9.75 2.23 -17.65
N PHE A 318 9.51 0.90 -17.75
CA PHE A 318 8.24 0.27 -17.42
C PHE A 318 8.37 -0.84 -16.40
N LEU A 319 7.43 -0.86 -15.45
CA LEU A 319 7.14 -2.05 -14.66
C LEU A 319 5.87 -2.72 -15.20
N VAL A 320 5.98 -3.99 -15.60
CA VAL A 320 4.87 -4.81 -16.07
C VAL A 320 4.43 -5.70 -14.92
N VAL A 321 3.21 -5.53 -14.42
CA VAL A 321 2.73 -6.17 -13.19
C VAL A 321 1.34 -6.78 -13.37
N TYR A 322 0.99 -7.75 -12.54
CA TYR A 322 -0.38 -8.24 -12.40
C TYR A 322 -0.96 -7.86 -11.03
N ASN A 323 -0.53 -8.48 -9.95
CA ASN A 323 -1.01 -8.21 -8.59
C ASN A 323 0.03 -7.54 -7.70
N MET A 324 1.31 -7.61 -8.08
CA MET A 324 2.40 -7.03 -7.30
C MET A 324 2.50 -5.52 -7.49
N LEU A 325 3.12 -4.84 -6.54
CA LEU A 325 3.40 -3.40 -6.52
C LEU A 325 2.17 -2.48 -6.54
N LEU A 326 0.96 -2.99 -6.64
CA LEU A 326 -0.26 -2.17 -6.54
C LEU A 326 -0.40 -1.53 -5.16
N THR A 327 0.27 -2.08 -4.17
CA THR A 327 0.24 -1.64 -2.78
C THR A 327 1.64 -1.64 -2.18
N GLY A 328 1.95 -0.65 -1.33
CA GLY A 328 3.25 -0.57 -0.64
C GLY A 328 4.45 -0.11 -1.50
N PHE A 329 4.30 -0.02 -2.81
CA PHE A 329 5.35 0.44 -3.71
C PHE A 329 5.42 1.97 -3.77
N ASP A 330 6.63 2.51 -3.66
CA ASP A 330 6.88 3.95 -3.75
C ASP A 330 8.01 4.25 -4.74
N ALA A 331 7.67 5.02 -5.78
CA ALA A 331 8.61 5.52 -6.78
C ALA A 331 8.11 6.87 -7.31
N PRO A 332 8.67 7.99 -6.85
CA PRO A 332 8.19 9.33 -7.24
C PRO A 332 8.16 9.58 -8.75
N ARG A 333 9.09 8.98 -9.50
CA ARG A 333 9.16 9.10 -10.96
C ARG A 333 8.03 8.38 -11.72
N LEU A 334 7.27 7.49 -11.06
CA LEU A 334 6.13 6.82 -11.65
C LEU A 334 4.99 7.82 -11.86
N LYS A 335 4.76 8.23 -13.12
CA LYS A 335 3.78 9.26 -13.51
C LYS A 335 2.68 8.74 -14.41
N LYS A 336 2.87 7.60 -15.07
CA LYS A 336 1.87 6.99 -15.95
C LYS A 336 1.50 5.59 -15.45
N LEU A 337 0.22 5.38 -15.17
CA LEU A 337 -0.36 4.10 -14.81
C LEU A 337 -1.30 3.63 -15.91
N TYR A 338 -0.99 2.52 -16.56
CA TYR A 338 -1.79 1.91 -17.61
C TYR A 338 -2.61 0.77 -17.01
N LEU A 339 -3.92 0.95 -16.91
CA LEU A 339 -4.83 -0.03 -16.29
C LEU A 339 -5.49 -0.92 -17.34
N GLY A 340 -5.02 -2.16 -17.44
CA GLY A 340 -5.55 -3.18 -18.35
C GLY A 340 -6.69 -4.01 -17.79
N ARG A 341 -7.08 -3.80 -16.52
CA ARG A 341 -8.16 -4.54 -15.86
C ARG A 341 -9.00 -3.66 -14.93
N ILE A 342 -10.22 -4.11 -14.64
CA ILE A 342 -11.07 -3.48 -13.64
C ILE A 342 -10.52 -3.78 -12.24
N ILE A 343 -10.20 -2.73 -11.52
CA ILE A 343 -9.86 -2.77 -10.10
C ILE A 343 -10.93 -1.96 -9.37
N LYS A 344 -11.42 -2.44 -8.23
CA LYS A 344 -12.54 -1.82 -7.52
C LYS A 344 -12.13 -1.28 -6.16
N ASP A 345 -12.89 -0.30 -5.69
CA ASP A 345 -12.90 0.24 -4.33
C ASP A 345 -11.50 0.55 -3.79
N HIS A 346 -11.17 0.01 -2.63
CA HIS A 346 -9.92 0.23 -1.94
C HIS A 346 -8.66 -0.15 -2.76
N ASN A 347 -8.71 -1.26 -3.50
CA ASN A 347 -7.59 -1.69 -4.34
C ASN A 347 -7.34 -0.72 -5.51
N LEU A 348 -8.40 -0.15 -6.06
CA LEU A 348 -8.28 0.88 -7.09
C LEU A 348 -7.59 2.12 -6.52
N LEU A 349 -8.03 2.63 -5.37
CA LEU A 349 -7.38 3.77 -4.72
C LEU A 349 -5.89 3.52 -4.49
N GLN A 350 -5.53 2.33 -4.02
CA GLN A 350 -4.13 1.97 -3.79
C GLN A 350 -3.31 1.95 -5.08
N ALA A 351 -3.85 1.44 -6.17
CA ALA A 351 -3.19 1.47 -7.48
C ALA A 351 -3.03 2.92 -7.99
N LEU A 352 -4.09 3.72 -7.89
CA LEU A 352 -4.10 5.13 -8.31
C LEU A 352 -3.06 5.96 -7.54
N THR A 353 -2.89 5.69 -6.25
CA THR A 353 -1.93 6.42 -5.41
C THR A 353 -0.46 6.09 -5.69
N ARG A 354 -0.17 5.21 -6.65
CA ARG A 354 1.21 4.99 -7.12
C ARG A 354 1.73 6.15 -7.95
N VAL A 355 0.87 6.83 -8.71
CA VAL A 355 1.26 7.94 -9.61
C VAL A 355 1.05 9.34 -9.02
N ASN A 356 0.56 9.46 -7.81
CA ASN A 356 0.25 10.74 -7.19
C ASN A 356 1.38 11.31 -6.30
N ARG A 357 2.58 10.73 -6.34
CA ARG A 357 3.74 11.20 -5.58
C ARG A 357 4.32 12.48 -6.17
N PRO A 358 4.70 13.47 -5.36
CA PRO A 358 5.46 14.61 -5.85
C PRO A 358 6.74 14.17 -6.55
N TYR A 359 6.99 14.77 -7.70
CA TYR A 359 8.21 14.52 -8.47
C TYR A 359 8.51 15.74 -9.34
N LYS A 360 9.68 16.35 -9.17
CA LYS A 360 10.03 17.59 -9.87
C LYS A 360 8.89 18.63 -9.82
N ASN A 361 8.55 19.23 -10.93
CA ASN A 361 7.49 20.24 -11.06
C ASN A 361 6.15 19.67 -11.54
N TYR A 362 5.96 18.33 -11.49
CA TYR A 362 4.69 17.72 -11.87
C TYR A 362 3.57 18.07 -10.92
N ARG A 363 2.42 18.42 -11.47
CA ARG A 363 1.18 18.69 -10.73
C ARG A 363 0.20 17.52 -10.74
N TYR A 364 0.42 16.56 -11.66
CA TYR A 364 -0.53 15.48 -11.93
C TYR A 364 0.17 14.13 -12.01
N GLY A 365 -0.54 13.09 -11.59
CA GLY A 365 -0.31 11.71 -11.97
C GLY A 365 -1.36 11.28 -12.99
N TYR A 366 -0.97 10.48 -13.97
CA TYR A 366 -1.82 10.11 -15.11
C TYR A 366 -2.20 8.63 -15.06
N VAL A 367 -3.49 8.37 -15.25
CA VAL A 367 -4.06 7.02 -15.29
C VAL A 367 -4.69 6.80 -16.65
N VAL A 368 -4.06 5.97 -17.47
CA VAL A 368 -4.57 5.59 -18.78
C VAL A 368 -5.46 4.37 -18.64
N ASP A 369 -6.72 4.51 -19.00
CA ASP A 369 -7.76 3.57 -18.69
C ASP A 369 -8.16 2.72 -19.91
N PHE A 370 -7.71 1.46 -19.95
CA PHE A 370 -8.11 0.47 -20.94
C PHE A 370 -9.32 -0.38 -20.52
N ALA A 371 -9.66 -0.37 -19.22
CA ALA A 371 -10.67 -1.25 -18.66
C ALA A 371 -12.04 -0.60 -18.45
N ASP A 372 -12.16 0.68 -18.82
CA ASP A 372 -13.36 1.51 -18.62
C ASP A 372 -13.79 1.59 -17.15
N ILE A 373 -12.83 1.96 -16.29
CA ILE A 373 -13.05 2.10 -14.83
C ILE A 373 -13.71 3.44 -14.46
N ARG A 374 -14.33 4.18 -15.37
CA ARG A 374 -14.84 5.53 -15.12
C ARG A 374 -15.76 5.59 -13.90
N ALA A 375 -16.73 4.70 -13.83
CA ALA A 375 -17.68 4.65 -12.72
C ALA A 375 -16.98 4.35 -11.38
N GLU A 376 -16.03 3.41 -11.37
CA GLU A 376 -15.26 3.05 -10.17
C GLU A 376 -14.28 4.18 -9.78
N PHE A 377 -13.69 4.86 -10.76
CA PHE A 377 -12.82 6.02 -10.52
C PHE A 377 -13.61 7.18 -9.90
N ASP A 378 -14.78 7.51 -10.43
CA ASP A 378 -15.64 8.59 -9.92
C ASP A 378 -16.18 8.25 -8.52
N LYS A 379 -16.56 7.00 -8.28
CA LYS A 379 -16.98 6.51 -6.96
C LYS A 379 -15.83 6.61 -5.94
N THR A 380 -14.64 6.20 -6.33
CA THR A 380 -13.44 6.28 -5.49
C THR A 380 -13.07 7.73 -5.20
N ASN A 381 -13.14 8.60 -6.19
CA ASN A 381 -12.92 10.04 -5.99
C ASN A 381 -13.89 10.63 -4.96
N LYS A 382 -15.19 10.36 -5.08
CA LYS A 382 -16.20 10.86 -4.13
C LYS A 382 -16.00 10.34 -2.71
N ALA A 383 -15.49 9.11 -2.56
CA ALA A 383 -15.31 8.50 -1.25
C ALA A 383 -14.05 8.99 -0.51
N TYR A 384 -13.00 9.37 -1.25
CA TYR A 384 -11.68 9.61 -0.66
C TYR A 384 -11.05 10.97 -1.00
N PHE A 385 -11.61 11.71 -1.96
CA PHE A 385 -11.19 13.05 -2.35
C PHE A 385 -12.28 14.08 -2.03
#